data_290f4b0cc236f43b95a82a28cbf38abe
#
_entry.id   290f4b0cc236f43b95a82a28cbf38abe
#
_cell.length_a   1.000
_cell.length_b   1.000
_cell.length_c   1.000
_cell.angle_alpha   90.00
_cell.angle_beta   90.00
_cell.angle_gamma   90.00
#
_symmetry.space_group_name_H-M   'P 1'
#
loop_
_entity.id
_entity.type
_entity.pdbx_description
1 polymer ?
#
loop_
_entity_poly.entity_id
_entity_poly.type
_entity_poly.pdbx_seq_one_letter_code
_entity_poly.pdbx_strand_id
1 'polypeptide(L)'
;MTILPDKDLPFDATMLDRLAEVSIRVGLNLQPEQDLIISAPVEALPLVRRLAAEAYRNGASVVTTLLSDDQLTLARFENASDESLDRAPGWMFEAMGAAFNDNTARLAVSAANPLLLAGQDPARVARAAKATSLAAKPAMEPITNFSTNWNIVSYPGRAWAKQVFPDMSEADAIASLAKAIFSISRIDCDDPISAWGDHQLTLTERQDWLNEKNFHSLHYKAPGTDFVLGLADGHEWKGGASTSLNGISCTPNIPTEEVFTTPHSERAEGTVRASKPLVHMGTLIDGIEVRFEGGKIVEASAEIGEAVFLELLDTDEGASRLGEVALVPHSSPISESGLLFYNTLYDENASCHIALGQCYSKCFKGDIGKDKDAVAEAGGNSSNIHVDWMIGSAELDIDGISEDGQRIPVMRSGEWAFD
;
A
#
# COMPACT_ATOMS: atom_id res chain seq x y z
N MET A 1 -1.76 28.35 3.12
CA MET A 1 -2.72 27.34 3.59
C MET A 1 -2.92 27.50 5.09
N THR A 2 -4.15 27.69 5.57
CA THR A 2 -4.40 27.89 7.01
C THR A 2 -4.64 26.50 7.64
N ILE A 3 -3.83 26.14 8.63
CA ILE A 3 -4.08 24.93 9.45
C ILE A 3 -5.32 25.23 10.28
N LEU A 4 -6.36 24.41 10.12
CA LEU A 4 -7.58 24.58 10.88
C LEU A 4 -7.32 24.24 12.36
N PRO A 5 -7.70 25.10 13.31
CA PRO A 5 -7.80 24.70 14.70
C PRO A 5 -8.81 23.57 14.88
N ASP A 6 -8.64 22.73 15.90
CA ASP A 6 -9.54 21.59 16.16
C ASP A 6 -11.03 21.93 16.13
N LYS A 7 -11.38 23.10 16.65
CA LYS A 7 -12.77 23.61 16.66
C LYS A 7 -13.34 23.96 15.28
N ASP A 8 -12.50 24.10 14.28
CA ASP A 8 -12.84 24.46 12.91
C ASP A 8 -12.73 23.26 11.95
N LEU A 9 -12.39 22.07 12.47
CA LEU A 9 -12.43 20.84 11.69
C LEU A 9 -13.89 20.47 11.37
N PRO A 10 -14.19 20.04 10.13
CA PRO A 10 -15.56 19.69 9.74
C PRO A 10 -15.99 18.28 10.23
N PHE A 11 -15.25 17.67 11.14
CA PHE A 11 -15.51 16.37 11.75
C PHE A 11 -15.11 16.37 13.23
N ASP A 12 -15.52 15.33 13.97
CA ASP A 12 -15.18 15.20 15.39
C ASP A 12 -13.67 14.98 15.58
N ALA A 13 -13.01 15.99 16.17
CA ALA A 13 -11.58 15.98 16.42
C ALA A 13 -11.12 14.85 17.36
N THR A 14 -12.01 14.29 18.19
CA THR A 14 -11.70 13.17 19.10
C THR A 14 -11.37 11.88 18.33
N MET A 15 -11.85 11.75 17.10
CA MET A 15 -11.48 10.63 16.23
C MET A 15 -9.99 10.63 15.87
N LEU A 16 -9.37 11.81 15.83
CA LEU A 16 -7.91 11.91 15.64
C LEU A 16 -7.13 11.41 16.86
N ASP A 17 -7.68 11.55 18.08
CA ASP A 17 -7.04 11.00 19.28
C ASP A 17 -7.05 9.48 19.25
N ARG A 18 -8.18 8.86 18.85
CA ARG A 18 -8.31 7.41 18.66
C ARG A 18 -7.41 6.90 17.53
N LEU A 19 -7.35 7.60 16.41
CA LEU A 19 -6.46 7.24 15.29
C LEU A 19 -4.99 7.30 15.73
N ALA A 20 -4.61 8.31 16.52
CA ALA A 20 -3.26 8.40 17.06
C ALA A 20 -2.95 7.25 18.03
N GLU A 21 -3.89 6.87 18.90
CA GLU A 21 -3.75 5.73 19.79
C GLU A 21 -3.55 4.41 19.02
N VAL A 22 -4.40 4.13 18.04
CA VAL A 22 -4.27 2.94 17.18
C VAL A 22 -2.95 2.95 16.41
N SER A 23 -2.56 4.09 15.84
CA SER A 23 -1.30 4.20 15.08
C SER A 23 -0.06 3.92 15.93
N ILE A 24 -0.03 4.41 17.17
CA ILE A 24 1.12 4.23 18.07
C ILE A 24 1.14 2.84 18.71
N ARG A 25 -0.03 2.35 19.21
CA ARG A 25 -0.10 1.12 19.99
C ARG A 25 -0.26 -0.14 19.14
N VAL A 26 -0.98 -0.05 18.01
CA VAL A 26 -1.23 -1.18 17.10
C VAL A 26 -0.36 -1.04 15.85
N GLY A 27 -0.44 0.10 15.17
CA GLY A 27 0.31 0.36 13.95
C GLY A 27 1.80 0.17 14.14
N LEU A 28 2.40 0.97 15.00
CA LEU A 28 3.83 0.90 15.32
C LEU A 28 4.17 -0.15 16.38
N ASN A 29 3.27 -0.38 17.36
CA ASN A 29 3.63 -1.04 18.60
C ASN A 29 4.90 -0.40 19.22
N LEU A 30 4.86 0.93 19.34
CA LEU A 30 6.01 1.73 19.75
C LEU A 30 6.51 1.29 21.12
N GLN A 31 7.81 1.03 21.23
CA GLN A 31 8.41 0.55 22.47
C GLN A 31 8.87 1.71 23.35
N PRO A 32 8.89 1.53 24.68
CA PRO A 32 9.51 2.50 25.59
C PRO A 32 10.97 2.79 25.19
N GLU A 33 11.37 4.05 25.34
CA GLU A 33 12.69 4.57 24.98
C GLU A 33 13.05 4.52 23.48
N GLN A 34 12.11 4.09 22.61
CA GLN A 34 12.30 4.12 21.17
C GLN A 34 12.10 5.53 20.62
N ASP A 35 12.96 5.97 19.70
CA ASP A 35 12.78 7.20 18.95
C ASP A 35 11.75 7.00 17.82
N LEU A 36 11.11 8.09 17.41
CA LEU A 36 10.11 8.09 16.35
C LEU A 36 10.35 9.23 15.34
N ILE A 37 10.37 8.91 14.05
CA ILE A 37 10.27 9.89 12.98
C ILE A 37 8.86 9.85 12.40
N ILE A 38 8.17 11.01 12.43
CA ILE A 38 6.86 11.22 11.80
C ILE A 38 7.05 12.07 10.54
N SER A 39 6.71 11.54 9.36
CA SER A 39 6.64 12.29 8.12
C SER A 39 5.17 12.56 7.75
N ALA A 40 4.83 13.82 7.46
CA ALA A 40 3.44 14.21 7.22
C ALA A 40 3.33 15.48 6.37
N PRO A 41 2.24 15.70 5.61
CA PRO A 41 1.93 17.00 5.05
C PRO A 41 1.52 17.98 6.15
N VAL A 42 1.81 19.27 5.95
CA VAL A 42 1.49 20.35 6.91
C VAL A 42 0.01 20.38 7.29
N GLU A 43 -0.89 20.05 6.38
CA GLU A 43 -2.33 20.02 6.67
C GLU A 43 -2.73 18.95 7.71
N ALA A 44 -1.93 17.90 7.88
CA ALA A 44 -2.14 16.84 8.87
C ALA A 44 -1.61 17.20 10.28
N LEU A 45 -1.13 18.41 10.53
CA LEU A 45 -0.65 18.85 11.85
C LEU A 45 -1.62 18.56 13.01
N PRO A 46 -2.95 18.64 12.87
CA PRO A 46 -3.87 18.24 13.94
C PRO A 46 -3.68 16.78 14.38
N LEU A 47 -3.43 15.86 13.45
CA LEU A 47 -3.11 14.46 13.75
C LEU A 47 -1.67 14.31 14.27
N VAL A 48 -0.68 14.95 13.62
CA VAL A 48 0.74 14.87 14.01
C VAL A 48 0.96 15.25 15.48
N ARG A 49 0.29 16.29 15.96
CA ARG A 49 0.36 16.70 17.36
C ARG A 49 -0.14 15.62 18.33
N ARG A 50 -1.21 14.92 17.95
CA ARG A 50 -1.78 13.81 18.73
C ARG A 50 -0.87 12.58 18.70
N LEU A 51 -0.35 12.24 17.52
CA LEU A 51 0.63 11.15 17.36
C LEU A 51 1.86 11.38 18.24
N ALA A 52 2.43 12.59 18.24
CA ALA A 52 3.56 12.92 19.08
C ALA A 52 3.22 12.84 20.60
N ALA A 53 2.05 13.36 20.98
CA ALA A 53 1.61 13.30 22.37
C ALA A 53 1.37 11.84 22.81
N GLU A 54 0.77 11.00 21.96
CA GLU A 54 0.53 9.60 22.25
C GLU A 54 1.84 8.80 22.29
N ALA A 55 2.80 9.07 21.37
CA ALA A 55 4.10 8.45 21.39
C ALA A 55 4.83 8.70 22.73
N TYR A 56 4.82 9.94 23.23
CA TYR A 56 5.41 10.26 24.54
C TYR A 56 4.67 9.60 25.70
N ARG A 57 3.33 9.46 25.64
CA ARG A 57 2.58 8.71 26.67
C ARG A 57 2.95 7.23 26.68
N ASN A 58 3.32 6.67 25.53
CA ASN A 58 3.80 5.29 25.41
C ASN A 58 5.33 5.16 25.65
N GLY A 59 5.99 6.23 26.10
CA GLY A 59 7.38 6.19 26.54
C GLY A 59 8.41 6.44 25.44
N ALA A 60 8.04 7.02 24.30
CA ALA A 60 9.01 7.45 23.28
C ALA A 60 10.09 8.34 23.88
N SER A 61 11.33 8.16 23.41
CA SER A 61 12.47 8.98 23.84
C SER A 61 12.45 10.35 23.13
N VAL A 62 12.49 10.35 21.81
CA VAL A 62 12.45 11.56 20.99
C VAL A 62 11.49 11.38 19.81
N VAL A 63 10.62 12.36 19.59
CA VAL A 63 9.76 12.40 18.41
C VAL A 63 10.25 13.53 17.48
N THR A 64 10.71 13.15 16.29
CA THR A 64 11.14 14.07 15.23
C THR A 64 10.06 14.14 14.14
N THR A 65 9.72 15.35 13.68
CA THR A 65 8.72 15.55 12.63
C THR A 65 9.34 16.14 11.37
N LEU A 66 9.03 15.53 10.23
CA LEU A 66 9.40 16.00 8.89
C LEU A 66 8.11 16.39 8.16
N LEU A 67 7.94 17.69 7.91
CA LEU A 67 6.73 18.21 7.30
C LEU A 67 6.97 18.58 5.84
N SER A 68 6.02 18.20 4.97
CA SER A 68 5.96 18.57 3.57
C SER A 68 4.80 19.53 3.30
N ASP A 69 4.93 20.36 2.26
CA ASP A 69 3.88 21.28 1.82
C ASP A 69 3.78 21.21 0.29
N ASP A 70 2.55 20.97 -0.21
CA ASP A 70 2.26 20.88 -1.64
C ASP A 70 2.65 22.17 -2.38
N GLN A 71 2.46 23.35 -1.75
CA GLN A 71 2.82 24.63 -2.37
C GLN A 71 4.33 24.79 -2.53
N LEU A 72 5.13 24.25 -1.59
CA LEU A 72 6.59 24.23 -1.74
C LEU A 72 7.03 23.26 -2.84
N THR A 73 6.33 22.16 -2.99
CA THR A 73 6.55 21.21 -4.10
C THR A 73 6.26 21.90 -5.44
N LEU A 74 5.09 22.53 -5.60
CA LEU A 74 4.73 23.27 -6.82
C LEU A 74 5.72 24.41 -7.10
N ALA A 75 6.10 25.20 -6.09
CA ALA A 75 7.06 26.28 -6.25
C ALA A 75 8.40 25.78 -6.82
N ARG A 76 8.83 24.57 -6.46
CA ARG A 76 10.01 23.95 -7.06
C ARG A 76 9.81 23.64 -8.55
N PHE A 77 8.69 23.06 -8.95
CA PHE A 77 8.40 22.74 -10.36
C PHE A 77 8.24 23.99 -11.22
N GLU A 78 7.67 25.06 -10.66
CA GLU A 78 7.44 26.31 -11.36
C GLU A 78 8.70 27.15 -11.55
N ASN A 79 9.66 27.11 -10.60
CA ASN A 79 10.75 28.07 -10.55
C ASN A 79 12.15 27.45 -10.63
N ALA A 80 12.31 26.13 -10.43
CA ALA A 80 13.62 25.51 -10.47
C ALA A 80 14.08 25.20 -11.90
N SER A 81 15.39 25.24 -12.14
CA SER A 81 15.96 24.79 -13.42
C SER A 81 15.86 23.27 -13.56
N ASP A 82 15.92 22.77 -14.78
CA ASP A 82 15.87 21.33 -15.06
C ASP A 82 17.01 20.56 -14.38
N GLU A 83 18.23 21.13 -14.36
CA GLU A 83 19.36 20.51 -13.66
C GLU A 83 19.14 20.43 -12.14
N SER A 84 18.37 21.37 -11.57
CA SER A 84 18.00 21.34 -10.16
C SER A 84 17.04 20.19 -9.84
N LEU A 85 16.21 19.76 -10.81
CA LEU A 85 15.28 18.63 -10.63
C LEU A 85 16.01 17.27 -10.58
N ASP A 86 17.23 17.18 -11.10
CA ASP A 86 18.06 15.97 -10.98
C ASP A 86 18.68 15.80 -9.57
N ARG A 87 18.35 16.66 -8.62
CA ARG A 87 18.88 16.63 -7.25
C ARG A 87 17.77 16.44 -6.23
N ALA A 88 18.08 15.70 -5.17
CA ALA A 88 17.24 15.55 -3.98
C ALA A 88 18.10 15.72 -2.70
N PRO A 89 17.50 15.96 -1.53
CA PRO A 89 18.25 16.19 -0.28
C PRO A 89 18.80 14.87 0.29
N GLY A 90 19.86 14.32 -0.34
CA GLY A 90 20.47 13.05 0.05
C GLY A 90 20.85 12.99 1.53
N TRP A 91 21.41 14.09 2.06
CA TRP A 91 21.77 14.20 3.47
C TRP A 91 20.61 13.87 4.44
N MET A 92 19.39 14.25 4.06
CA MET A 92 18.20 13.99 4.88
C MET A 92 17.87 12.49 4.89
N PHE A 93 17.90 11.86 3.72
CA PHE A 93 17.62 10.43 3.60
C PHE A 93 18.71 9.56 4.22
N GLU A 94 19.98 10.00 4.14
CA GLU A 94 21.10 9.35 4.84
C GLU A 94 20.91 9.41 6.36
N ALA A 95 20.51 10.58 6.91
CA ALA A 95 20.23 10.73 8.33
C ALA A 95 19.03 9.88 8.78
N MET A 96 17.95 9.84 7.98
CA MET A 96 16.81 8.96 8.25
C MET A 96 17.21 7.47 8.25
N GLY A 97 17.99 7.04 7.23
CA GLY A 97 18.47 5.67 7.15
C GLY A 97 19.34 5.27 8.34
N ALA A 98 20.23 6.16 8.78
CA ALA A 98 21.04 5.96 9.98
C ALA A 98 20.13 5.79 11.23
N ALA A 99 19.12 6.65 11.40
CA ALA A 99 18.18 6.56 12.52
C ALA A 99 17.37 5.26 12.49
N PHE A 100 16.85 4.84 11.31
CA PHE A 100 16.09 3.59 11.19
C PHE A 100 16.95 2.35 11.47
N ASN A 101 18.23 2.36 11.08
CA ASN A 101 19.18 1.30 11.43
C ASN A 101 19.57 1.32 12.92
N ASP A 102 19.36 2.45 13.60
CA ASP A 102 19.56 2.60 15.05
C ASP A 102 18.20 2.52 15.83
N ASN A 103 17.31 1.64 15.37
CA ASN A 103 16.04 1.30 16.03
C ASN A 103 15.00 2.43 16.11
N THR A 104 15.14 3.54 15.39
CA THR A 104 14.10 4.57 15.32
C THR A 104 12.89 4.04 14.54
N ALA A 105 11.69 4.14 15.10
CA ALA A 105 10.45 3.79 14.42
C ALA A 105 10.08 4.85 13.35
N ARG A 106 9.35 4.44 12.31
CA ARG A 106 8.85 5.33 11.26
C ARG A 106 7.32 5.37 11.24
N LEU A 107 6.74 6.58 11.28
CA LEU A 107 5.32 6.79 10.99
C LEU A 107 5.18 7.78 9.82
N ALA A 108 4.41 7.39 8.80
CA ALA A 108 4.07 8.27 7.70
C ALA A 108 2.57 8.59 7.71
N VAL A 109 2.22 9.86 7.60
CA VAL A 109 0.84 10.30 7.42
C VAL A 109 0.62 10.64 5.96
N SER A 110 -0.26 9.90 5.30
CA SER A 110 -0.70 10.18 3.93
C SER A 110 -1.90 11.15 3.95
N ALA A 111 -1.83 12.22 3.21
CA ALA A 111 -2.94 13.13 2.89
C ALA A 111 -2.73 13.72 1.50
N ALA A 112 -2.04 12.97 0.64
CA ALA A 112 -1.53 13.47 -0.63
C ALA A 112 -2.65 13.96 -1.54
N ASN A 113 -2.40 15.08 -2.22
CA ASN A 113 -3.17 15.47 -3.40
C ASN A 113 -2.77 14.55 -4.56
N PRO A 114 -3.64 13.62 -5.02
CA PRO A 114 -3.27 12.67 -6.06
C PRO A 114 -3.01 13.33 -7.42
N LEU A 115 -3.48 14.56 -7.61
CA LEU A 115 -3.32 15.33 -8.85
C LEU A 115 -2.37 16.53 -8.70
N LEU A 116 -1.55 16.59 -7.66
CA LEU A 116 -0.68 17.76 -7.38
C LEU A 116 0.16 18.18 -8.59
N LEU A 117 0.73 17.22 -9.29
CA LEU A 117 1.65 17.44 -10.40
C LEU A 117 1.02 17.22 -11.79
N ALA A 118 -0.31 16.98 -11.87
CA ALA A 118 -0.99 16.70 -13.14
C ALA A 118 -0.89 17.85 -14.17
N GLY A 119 -0.68 19.09 -13.71
CA GLY A 119 -0.47 20.27 -14.58
C GLY A 119 1.00 20.54 -14.94
N GLN A 120 1.94 19.71 -14.48
CA GLN A 120 3.37 19.90 -14.73
C GLN A 120 3.84 19.07 -15.94
N ASP A 121 5.00 19.44 -16.51
CA ASP A 121 5.62 18.67 -17.59
C ASP A 121 5.99 17.25 -17.09
N PRO A 122 5.44 16.18 -17.71
CA PRO A 122 5.71 14.82 -17.30
C PRO A 122 7.19 14.44 -17.27
N ALA A 123 8.01 14.95 -18.22
CA ALA A 123 9.43 14.68 -18.26
C ALA A 123 10.16 15.30 -17.03
N ARG A 124 9.75 16.50 -16.60
CA ARG A 124 10.27 17.16 -15.40
C ARG A 124 9.85 16.40 -14.13
N VAL A 125 8.61 15.93 -14.07
CA VAL A 125 8.12 15.11 -12.96
C VAL A 125 8.90 13.80 -12.85
N ALA A 126 9.10 13.10 -13.96
CA ALA A 126 9.88 11.85 -14.00
C ALA A 126 11.34 12.05 -13.56
N ARG A 127 12.01 13.15 -13.98
CA ARG A 127 13.36 13.50 -13.53
C ARG A 127 13.44 13.68 -12.02
N ALA A 128 12.55 14.49 -11.45
CA ALA A 128 12.51 14.76 -10.02
C ALA A 128 12.19 13.50 -9.20
N ALA A 129 11.25 12.68 -9.67
CA ALA A 129 10.91 11.40 -9.06
C ALA A 129 12.11 10.45 -9.05
N LYS A 130 12.80 10.29 -10.17
CA LYS A 130 14.02 9.47 -10.28
C LYS A 130 15.12 9.93 -9.32
N ALA A 131 15.39 11.25 -9.28
CA ALA A 131 16.39 11.81 -8.38
C ALA A 131 16.04 11.57 -6.90
N THR A 132 14.77 11.74 -6.54
CA THR A 132 14.26 11.49 -5.18
C THR A 132 14.35 10.01 -4.83
N SER A 133 13.92 9.12 -5.71
CA SER A 133 13.99 7.66 -5.51
C SER A 133 15.42 7.19 -5.26
N LEU A 134 16.38 7.67 -6.07
CA LEU A 134 17.80 7.32 -5.89
C LEU A 134 18.36 7.83 -4.56
N ALA A 135 18.04 9.07 -4.20
CA ALA A 135 18.50 9.69 -2.94
C ALA A 135 17.84 9.04 -1.71
N ALA A 136 16.60 8.55 -1.83
CA ALA A 136 15.85 7.96 -0.74
C ALA A 136 16.27 6.52 -0.38
N LYS A 137 17.08 5.85 -1.21
CA LYS A 137 17.51 4.44 -0.97
C LYS A 137 18.00 4.19 0.46
N PRO A 138 18.91 5.00 1.06
CA PRO A 138 19.38 4.76 2.43
C PRO A 138 18.26 4.73 3.48
N ALA A 139 17.21 5.56 3.31
CA ALA A 139 16.07 5.60 4.20
C ALA A 139 15.03 4.50 3.91
N MET A 140 14.89 4.11 2.65
CA MET A 140 13.89 3.11 2.26
C MET A 140 14.36 1.68 2.47
N GLU A 141 15.66 1.42 2.34
CA GLU A 141 16.23 0.07 2.50
C GLU A 141 15.92 -0.54 3.89
N PRO A 142 16.10 0.14 5.04
CA PRO A 142 15.69 -0.36 6.34
C PRO A 142 14.18 -0.64 6.45
N ILE A 143 13.34 0.13 5.74
CA ILE A 143 11.89 -0.04 5.74
C ILE A 143 11.48 -1.27 4.92
N THR A 144 11.98 -1.39 3.69
CA THR A 144 11.68 -2.53 2.80
C THR A 144 12.23 -3.85 3.33
N ASN A 145 13.40 -3.82 4.00
CA ASN A 145 14.00 -4.98 4.68
C ASN A 145 13.37 -5.25 6.05
N PHE A 146 12.39 -4.46 6.46
CA PHE A 146 11.72 -4.57 7.74
C PHE A 146 12.69 -4.53 8.95
N SER A 147 13.73 -3.69 8.86
CA SER A 147 14.76 -3.55 9.91
C SER A 147 14.20 -2.96 11.20
N THR A 148 13.23 -2.07 11.09
CA THR A 148 12.53 -1.45 12.22
C THR A 148 11.02 -1.47 12.00
N ASN A 149 10.24 -1.22 13.06
CA ASN A 149 8.80 -1.10 13.01
C ASN A 149 8.39 0.21 12.34
N TRP A 150 7.37 0.13 11.47
CA TRP A 150 6.84 1.28 10.77
C TRP A 150 5.35 1.18 10.54
N ASN A 151 4.72 2.33 10.32
CA ASN A 151 3.30 2.40 10.04
C ASN A 151 2.98 3.55 9.08
N ILE A 152 1.96 3.36 8.25
CA ILE A 152 1.35 4.39 7.41
C ILE A 152 -0.12 4.52 7.82
N VAL A 153 -0.55 5.76 8.05
CA VAL A 153 -1.94 6.14 8.30
C VAL A 153 -2.34 7.30 7.43
N SER A 154 -3.63 7.59 7.34
CA SER A 154 -4.11 8.70 6.52
C SER A 154 -4.79 9.80 7.31
N TYR A 155 -4.71 11.02 6.78
CA TYR A 155 -5.44 12.20 7.24
C TYR A 155 -6.33 12.72 6.10
N PRO A 156 -7.56 13.15 6.34
CA PRO A 156 -8.48 13.64 5.30
C PRO A 156 -8.04 15.00 4.76
N GLY A 157 -7.09 14.98 3.81
CA GLY A 157 -6.59 16.17 3.13
C GLY A 157 -7.64 16.82 2.23
N ARG A 158 -7.59 18.16 2.08
CA ARG A 158 -8.59 18.94 1.32
C ARG A 158 -8.65 18.55 -0.14
N ALA A 159 -7.48 18.50 -0.79
CA ALA A 159 -7.40 18.18 -2.21
C ALA A 159 -7.83 16.74 -2.48
N TRP A 160 -7.41 15.81 -1.62
CA TRP A 160 -7.84 14.42 -1.68
C TRP A 160 -9.35 14.28 -1.48
N ALA A 161 -9.93 14.96 -0.48
CA ALA A 161 -11.36 14.95 -0.24
C ALA A 161 -12.17 15.46 -1.45
N LYS A 162 -11.71 16.53 -2.09
CA LYS A 162 -12.35 17.06 -3.32
C LYS A 162 -12.20 16.16 -4.53
N GLN A 163 -11.14 15.34 -4.58
CA GLN A 163 -10.98 14.33 -5.62
C GLN A 163 -11.96 13.17 -5.44
N VAL A 164 -12.14 12.70 -4.21
CA VAL A 164 -13.10 11.61 -3.89
C VAL A 164 -14.55 12.09 -3.98
N PHE A 165 -14.84 13.33 -3.55
CA PHE A 165 -16.18 13.93 -3.52
C PHE A 165 -16.22 15.26 -4.31
N PRO A 166 -16.12 15.22 -5.65
CA PRO A 166 -15.99 16.44 -6.48
C PRO A 166 -17.18 17.39 -6.39
N ASP A 167 -18.39 16.87 -6.20
CA ASP A 167 -19.65 17.64 -6.21
C ASP A 167 -20.01 18.24 -4.84
N MET A 168 -19.32 17.84 -3.75
CA MET A 168 -19.58 18.35 -2.40
C MET A 168 -18.88 19.69 -2.15
N SER A 169 -19.37 20.47 -1.16
CA SER A 169 -18.58 21.59 -0.63
C SER A 169 -17.25 21.07 -0.02
N GLU A 170 -16.22 21.92 0.08
CA GLU A 170 -14.94 21.50 0.66
C GLU A 170 -15.11 20.93 2.07
N ALA A 171 -15.90 21.58 2.92
CA ALA A 171 -16.14 21.14 4.29
C ALA A 171 -16.86 19.78 4.33
N ASP A 172 -17.90 19.59 3.51
CA ASP A 172 -18.66 18.35 3.45
C ASP A 172 -17.80 17.21 2.85
N ALA A 173 -16.97 17.50 1.85
CA ALA A 173 -16.05 16.54 1.28
C ALA A 173 -15.01 16.05 2.31
N ILE A 174 -14.40 16.96 3.08
CA ILE A 174 -13.47 16.61 4.16
C ILE A 174 -14.16 15.79 5.24
N ALA A 175 -15.37 16.19 5.66
CA ALA A 175 -16.16 15.45 6.66
C ALA A 175 -16.49 14.03 6.16
N SER A 176 -16.88 13.88 4.89
CA SER A 176 -17.21 12.58 4.29
C SER A 176 -15.97 11.69 4.16
N LEU A 177 -14.84 12.25 3.73
CA LEU A 177 -13.58 11.50 3.66
C LEU A 177 -13.09 11.09 5.06
N ALA A 178 -13.18 12.00 6.05
CA ALA A 178 -12.84 11.70 7.44
C ALA A 178 -13.67 10.53 7.98
N LYS A 179 -15.00 10.57 7.75
CA LYS A 179 -15.90 9.48 8.14
C LYS A 179 -15.50 8.15 7.51
N ALA A 180 -15.19 8.15 6.21
CA ALA A 180 -14.76 6.95 5.52
C ALA A 180 -13.41 6.41 6.09
N ILE A 181 -12.41 7.28 6.27
CA ILE A 181 -11.10 6.91 6.85
C ILE A 181 -11.30 6.30 8.25
N PHE A 182 -12.08 6.94 9.12
CA PHE A 182 -12.26 6.47 10.50
C PHE A 182 -13.00 5.13 10.57
N SER A 183 -14.04 4.95 9.75
CA SER A 183 -14.78 3.69 9.70
C SER A 183 -13.93 2.55 9.16
N ILE A 184 -13.29 2.75 8.02
CA ILE A 184 -12.40 1.77 7.39
C ILE A 184 -11.21 1.41 8.31
N SER A 185 -10.67 2.39 9.04
CA SER A 185 -9.59 2.18 10.00
C SER A 185 -10.09 1.68 11.37
N ARG A 186 -11.37 1.33 11.52
CA ARG A 186 -11.99 0.84 12.76
C ARG A 186 -11.86 1.80 13.95
N ILE A 187 -11.85 3.12 13.65
CA ILE A 187 -11.67 4.18 14.67
C ILE A 187 -12.99 4.58 15.31
N ASP A 188 -14.10 4.43 14.59
CA ASP A 188 -15.45 4.84 14.99
C ASP A 188 -16.22 3.80 15.84
N CYS A 189 -15.59 2.65 16.14
CA CYS A 189 -16.13 1.63 17.03
C CYS A 189 -15.86 1.95 18.52
N ASP A 190 -16.48 1.21 19.45
CA ASP A 190 -16.36 1.46 20.89
C ASP A 190 -14.91 1.27 21.39
N ASP A 191 -14.23 0.22 20.99
CA ASP A 191 -12.85 -0.11 21.34
C ASP A 191 -12.00 -0.41 20.08
N PRO A 192 -11.38 0.60 19.45
CA PRO A 192 -10.56 0.42 18.28
C PRO A 192 -9.36 -0.52 18.46
N ILE A 193 -8.76 -0.56 19.65
CA ILE A 193 -7.61 -1.43 19.94
C ILE A 193 -8.03 -2.89 19.91
N SER A 194 -9.15 -3.23 20.59
CA SER A 194 -9.70 -4.59 20.57
C SER A 194 -10.13 -4.99 19.13
N ALA A 195 -10.80 -4.09 18.41
CA ALA A 195 -11.24 -4.35 17.04
C ALA A 195 -10.05 -4.64 16.10
N TRP A 196 -8.93 -3.95 16.26
CA TRP A 196 -7.71 -4.25 15.51
C TRP A 196 -7.08 -5.58 15.95
N GLY A 197 -7.14 -5.92 17.25
CA GLY A 197 -6.70 -7.22 17.74
C GLY A 197 -7.46 -8.38 17.09
N ASP A 198 -8.78 -8.31 17.06
CA ASP A 198 -9.65 -9.31 16.45
C ASP A 198 -9.41 -9.39 14.93
N HIS A 199 -9.25 -8.24 14.26
CA HIS A 199 -8.96 -8.19 12.84
C HIS A 199 -7.60 -8.82 12.48
N GLN A 200 -6.56 -8.54 13.27
CA GLN A 200 -5.24 -9.16 13.09
C GLN A 200 -5.30 -10.68 13.28
N LEU A 201 -6.10 -11.18 14.23
CA LEU A 201 -6.31 -12.62 14.41
C LEU A 201 -6.95 -13.23 13.15
N THR A 202 -7.99 -12.60 12.61
CA THR A 202 -8.65 -13.05 11.37
C THR A 202 -7.66 -13.11 10.20
N LEU A 203 -6.84 -12.07 9.99
CA LEU A 203 -5.84 -12.08 8.92
C LEU A 203 -4.77 -13.16 9.15
N THR A 204 -4.37 -13.38 10.41
CA THR A 204 -3.40 -14.45 10.76
C THR A 204 -3.98 -15.84 10.49
N GLU A 205 -5.24 -16.09 10.85
CA GLU A 205 -5.93 -17.37 10.59
C GLU A 205 -5.99 -17.66 9.08
N ARG A 206 -6.30 -16.66 8.26
CA ARG A 206 -6.30 -16.77 6.79
C ARG A 206 -4.90 -17.04 6.23
N GLN A 207 -3.90 -16.30 6.71
CA GLN A 207 -2.50 -16.51 6.37
C GLN A 207 -2.04 -17.95 6.71
N ASP A 208 -2.32 -18.39 7.92
CA ASP A 208 -1.88 -19.71 8.41
C ASP A 208 -2.56 -20.85 7.64
N TRP A 209 -3.86 -20.71 7.33
CA TRP A 209 -4.58 -21.66 6.50
C TRP A 209 -3.96 -21.76 5.09
N LEU A 210 -3.67 -20.64 4.43
CA LEU A 210 -3.03 -20.63 3.11
C LEU A 210 -1.63 -21.24 3.15
N ASN A 211 -0.86 -20.95 4.20
CA ASN A 211 0.47 -21.52 4.41
C ASN A 211 0.44 -23.02 4.69
N GLU A 212 -0.58 -23.51 5.43
CA GLU A 212 -0.80 -24.95 5.65
C GLU A 212 -1.14 -25.66 4.36
N LYS A 213 -2.04 -25.10 3.53
CA LYS A 213 -2.44 -25.68 2.23
C LYS A 213 -1.29 -25.66 1.23
N ASN A 214 -0.42 -24.67 1.28
CA ASN A 214 0.78 -24.56 0.43
C ASN A 214 0.47 -24.85 -1.05
N PHE A 215 -0.51 -24.14 -1.60
CA PHE A 215 -0.95 -24.33 -2.98
C PHE A 215 0.18 -24.10 -3.98
N HIS A 216 0.21 -24.89 -5.05
CA HIS A 216 1.13 -24.69 -6.16
C HIS A 216 0.69 -23.51 -7.06
N SER A 217 -0.64 -23.35 -7.22
CA SER A 217 -1.21 -22.27 -8.02
C SER A 217 -2.62 -21.89 -7.55
N LEU A 218 -3.08 -20.71 -8.00
CA LEU A 218 -4.45 -20.23 -7.82
C LEU A 218 -5.13 -20.13 -9.19
N HIS A 219 -6.41 -20.47 -9.25
CA HIS A 219 -7.22 -20.32 -10.45
C HIS A 219 -8.36 -19.34 -10.18
N TYR A 220 -8.34 -18.22 -10.86
CA TYR A 220 -9.30 -17.11 -10.76
C TYR A 220 -10.34 -17.21 -11.85
N LYS A 221 -11.62 -17.08 -11.49
CA LYS A 221 -12.77 -17.03 -12.41
C LYS A 221 -13.71 -15.91 -12.06
N ALA A 222 -13.93 -15.01 -13.01
CA ALA A 222 -14.91 -13.91 -12.95
C ALA A 222 -15.31 -13.52 -14.38
N PRO A 223 -16.30 -12.64 -14.59
CA PRO A 223 -16.58 -12.08 -15.92
C PRO A 223 -15.32 -11.37 -16.51
N GLY A 224 -14.85 -11.87 -17.66
CA GLY A 224 -13.63 -11.38 -18.32
C GLY A 224 -12.32 -11.91 -17.70
N THR A 225 -12.37 -12.78 -16.71
CA THR A 225 -11.20 -13.38 -16.06
C THR A 225 -11.30 -14.90 -16.05
N ASP A 226 -10.34 -15.58 -16.68
CA ASP A 226 -10.03 -17.00 -16.51
C ASP A 226 -8.51 -17.13 -16.50
N PHE A 227 -7.94 -17.18 -15.28
CA PHE A 227 -6.54 -16.92 -15.03
C PHE A 227 -5.97 -17.91 -14.02
N VAL A 228 -4.87 -18.58 -14.40
CA VAL A 228 -4.12 -19.47 -13.51
C VAL A 228 -2.80 -18.82 -13.17
N LEU A 229 -2.54 -18.65 -11.89
CA LEU A 229 -1.35 -18.02 -11.33
C LEU A 229 -0.58 -19.03 -10.48
N GLY A 230 0.61 -19.45 -10.92
CA GLY A 230 1.53 -20.26 -10.12
C GLY A 230 2.19 -19.43 -9.03
N LEU A 231 2.35 -20.01 -7.85
CA LEU A 231 3.02 -19.38 -6.72
C LEU A 231 4.52 -19.69 -6.76
N ALA A 232 5.35 -18.80 -6.24
CA ALA A 232 6.79 -18.94 -6.21
C ALA A 232 7.20 -20.15 -5.35
N ASP A 233 8.31 -20.79 -5.69
CA ASP A 233 8.81 -21.94 -4.95
C ASP A 233 9.26 -21.48 -3.55
N GLY A 234 8.70 -22.09 -2.50
CA GLY A 234 8.96 -21.65 -1.13
C GLY A 234 8.28 -20.33 -0.73
N HIS A 235 7.23 -19.93 -1.44
CA HIS A 235 6.42 -18.79 -1.04
C HIS A 235 5.85 -18.94 0.38
N GLU A 236 5.60 -17.81 1.00
CA GLU A 236 4.96 -17.70 2.30
C GLU A 236 3.93 -16.57 2.26
N TRP A 237 2.68 -16.87 2.64
CA TRP A 237 1.64 -15.88 2.77
C TRP A 237 1.90 -14.98 3.98
N LYS A 238 1.65 -13.70 3.84
CA LYS A 238 1.75 -12.68 4.87
C LYS A 238 0.44 -11.90 4.95
N GLY A 239 0.09 -11.44 6.15
CA GLY A 239 -1.11 -10.63 6.38
C GLY A 239 -1.11 -10.04 7.78
N GLY A 240 -1.78 -8.90 7.97
CA GLY A 240 -1.90 -8.25 9.26
C GLY A 240 -0.58 -7.75 9.84
N ALA A 241 -0.29 -8.17 11.07
CA ALA A 241 0.94 -7.78 11.75
C ALA A 241 2.17 -8.53 11.20
N SER A 242 3.29 -7.83 11.14
CA SER A 242 4.58 -8.40 10.73
C SER A 242 5.64 -8.09 11.78
N THR A 243 6.56 -9.02 12.03
CA THR A 243 7.65 -8.80 13.00
C THR A 243 8.89 -8.29 12.28
N SER A 244 9.38 -7.14 12.68
CA SER A 244 10.60 -6.54 12.16
C SER A 244 11.87 -7.23 12.68
N LEU A 245 13.01 -6.97 12.03
CA LEU A 245 14.29 -7.60 12.41
C LEU A 245 14.73 -7.22 13.84
N ASN A 246 14.27 -6.09 14.39
CA ASN A 246 14.48 -5.72 15.77
C ASN A 246 13.53 -6.45 16.76
N GLY A 247 12.68 -7.37 16.28
CA GLY A 247 11.79 -8.21 17.10
C GLY A 247 10.45 -7.56 17.47
N ILE A 248 10.14 -6.38 16.95
CA ILE A 248 8.88 -5.68 17.23
C ILE A 248 7.83 -6.08 16.20
N SER A 249 6.70 -6.62 16.66
CA SER A 249 5.54 -6.88 15.80
C SER A 249 4.74 -5.59 15.61
N CYS A 250 4.48 -5.20 14.37
CA CYS A 250 3.76 -3.97 14.03
C CYS A 250 2.80 -4.21 12.85
N THR A 251 1.85 -3.31 12.64
CA THR A 251 0.93 -3.32 11.50
C THR A 251 1.33 -2.19 10.56
N PRO A 252 2.02 -2.49 9.45
CA PRO A 252 2.61 -1.46 8.58
C PRO A 252 1.60 -0.50 7.97
N ASN A 253 0.42 -1.00 7.64
CA ASN A 253 -0.63 -0.24 6.97
C ASN A 253 -1.89 -0.18 7.83
N ILE A 254 -2.45 1.01 8.04
CA ILE A 254 -3.78 1.22 8.59
C ILE A 254 -4.55 2.11 7.60
N PRO A 255 -5.56 1.54 6.91
CA PRO A 255 -6.07 0.16 7.03
C PRO A 255 -5.22 -0.89 6.31
N THR A 256 -5.48 -2.18 6.58
CA THR A 256 -5.06 -3.34 5.80
C THR A 256 -6.13 -4.43 5.91
N GLU A 257 -6.48 -5.08 4.78
CA GLU A 257 -7.51 -6.11 4.68
C GLU A 257 -7.00 -7.38 3.97
N GLU A 258 -5.76 -7.36 3.55
CA GLU A 258 -5.16 -8.33 2.65
C GLU A 258 -4.38 -9.45 3.35
N VAL A 259 -4.34 -10.59 2.65
CA VAL A 259 -3.31 -11.62 2.81
C VAL A 259 -2.64 -11.81 1.46
N PHE A 260 -1.33 -11.67 1.38
CA PHE A 260 -0.59 -11.60 0.12
C PHE A 260 0.64 -12.50 0.10
N THR A 261 1.11 -12.81 -1.11
CA THR A 261 2.33 -13.58 -1.34
C THR A 261 2.95 -13.27 -2.70
N THR A 262 4.07 -13.92 -3.01
CA THR A 262 4.77 -13.76 -4.29
C THR A 262 4.34 -14.83 -5.29
N PRO A 263 3.84 -14.46 -6.48
CA PRO A 263 3.65 -15.39 -7.59
C PRO A 263 4.99 -15.75 -8.25
N HIS A 264 5.01 -16.84 -8.99
CA HIS A 264 6.14 -17.22 -9.82
C HIS A 264 6.12 -16.42 -11.11
N SER A 265 7.20 -15.72 -11.42
CA SER A 265 7.33 -14.79 -12.55
C SER A 265 7.10 -15.43 -13.94
N GLU A 266 7.18 -16.76 -14.06
CA GLU A 266 7.01 -17.49 -15.32
C GLU A 266 5.75 -18.39 -15.33
N ARG A 267 4.92 -18.38 -14.27
CA ARG A 267 3.77 -19.31 -14.14
C ARG A 267 2.44 -18.56 -14.08
N ALA A 268 2.17 -17.72 -15.07
CA ALA A 268 0.88 -17.04 -15.22
C ALA A 268 0.31 -17.28 -16.61
N GLU A 269 -0.94 -17.79 -16.68
CA GLU A 269 -1.62 -18.17 -17.91
C GLU A 269 -3.08 -17.72 -17.92
N GLY A 270 -3.55 -17.17 -19.03
CA GLY A 270 -4.94 -16.81 -19.21
C GLY A 270 -5.20 -15.32 -19.26
N THR A 271 -6.46 -14.92 -19.14
CA THR A 271 -6.93 -13.53 -19.27
C THR A 271 -7.37 -12.99 -17.92
N VAL A 272 -7.02 -11.75 -17.65
CA VAL A 272 -7.42 -11.01 -16.44
C VAL A 272 -7.98 -9.66 -16.85
N ARG A 273 -9.16 -9.32 -16.29
CA ARG A 273 -9.76 -7.99 -16.41
C ARG A 273 -9.75 -7.27 -15.06
N ALA A 274 -9.38 -5.99 -15.06
CA ALA A 274 -9.50 -5.15 -13.89
C ALA A 274 -10.96 -4.96 -13.49
N SER A 275 -11.21 -4.99 -12.19
CA SER A 275 -12.54 -4.73 -11.60
C SER A 275 -12.74 -3.29 -11.17
N LYS A 276 -11.65 -2.54 -11.02
CA LYS A 276 -11.64 -1.12 -10.61
C LYS A 276 -10.59 -0.35 -11.41
N PRO A 277 -10.75 0.98 -11.56
CA PRO A 277 -9.72 1.82 -12.17
C PRO A 277 -8.42 1.81 -11.36
N LEU A 278 -7.30 1.94 -12.06
CA LEU A 278 -5.97 2.18 -11.51
C LEU A 278 -5.63 3.67 -11.65
N VAL A 279 -5.08 4.27 -10.59
CA VAL A 279 -4.47 5.61 -10.68
C VAL A 279 -2.96 5.47 -10.64
N HIS A 280 -2.28 5.76 -11.75
CA HIS A 280 -0.84 5.70 -11.85
C HIS A 280 -0.26 7.04 -12.28
N MET A 281 0.66 7.61 -11.48
CA MET A 281 1.31 8.92 -11.74
C MET A 281 0.32 10.04 -12.09
N GLY A 282 -0.85 10.07 -11.41
CA GLY A 282 -1.90 11.08 -11.63
C GLY A 282 -2.77 10.85 -12.87
N THR A 283 -2.61 9.72 -13.57
CA THR A 283 -3.44 9.32 -14.71
C THR A 283 -4.37 8.19 -14.29
N LEU A 284 -5.66 8.35 -14.63
CA LEU A 284 -6.64 7.28 -14.50
C LEU A 284 -6.47 6.29 -15.65
N ILE A 285 -6.35 5.00 -15.31
CA ILE A 285 -6.32 3.88 -16.26
C ILE A 285 -7.52 3.00 -15.93
N ASP A 286 -8.43 2.79 -16.86
CA ASP A 286 -9.67 2.05 -16.62
C ASP A 286 -9.93 1.01 -17.72
N GLY A 287 -10.66 -0.05 -17.35
CA GLY A 287 -10.98 -1.14 -18.27
C GLY A 287 -9.75 -1.94 -18.73
N ILE A 288 -8.75 -2.10 -17.84
CA ILE A 288 -7.55 -2.90 -18.15
C ILE A 288 -7.96 -4.35 -18.41
N GLU A 289 -7.50 -4.89 -19.52
CA GLU A 289 -7.58 -6.31 -19.86
C GLU A 289 -6.23 -6.78 -20.38
N VAL A 290 -5.70 -7.88 -19.80
CA VAL A 290 -4.41 -8.44 -20.18
C VAL A 290 -4.51 -9.95 -20.38
N ARG A 291 -3.64 -10.49 -21.25
CA ARG A 291 -3.45 -11.94 -21.42
C ARG A 291 -2.01 -12.31 -21.08
N PHE A 292 -1.88 -13.29 -20.20
CA PHE A 292 -0.59 -13.87 -19.80
C PHE A 292 -0.29 -15.17 -20.56
N GLU A 293 0.98 -15.33 -20.95
CA GLU A 293 1.58 -16.59 -21.41
C GLU A 293 2.98 -16.73 -20.80
N GLY A 294 3.27 -17.85 -20.15
CA GLY A 294 4.56 -18.08 -19.50
C GLY A 294 4.94 -17.00 -18.50
N GLY A 295 3.98 -16.50 -17.72
CA GLY A 295 4.16 -15.45 -16.73
C GLY A 295 4.29 -14.02 -17.28
N LYS A 296 4.33 -13.84 -18.59
CA LYS A 296 4.49 -12.53 -19.22
C LYS A 296 3.18 -12.06 -19.83
N ILE A 297 2.86 -10.77 -19.72
CA ILE A 297 1.79 -10.14 -20.49
C ILE A 297 2.18 -10.11 -21.97
N VAL A 298 1.35 -10.74 -22.81
CA VAL A 298 1.54 -10.80 -24.28
C VAL A 298 0.51 -9.97 -25.04
N GLU A 299 -0.63 -9.67 -24.43
CA GLU A 299 -1.64 -8.74 -24.94
C GLU A 299 -2.09 -7.86 -23.78
N ALA A 300 -2.25 -6.56 -24.03
CA ALA A 300 -2.70 -5.59 -23.05
C ALA A 300 -3.52 -4.50 -23.73
N SER A 301 -4.62 -4.10 -23.10
CA SER A 301 -5.45 -2.96 -23.51
C SER A 301 -6.06 -2.28 -22.29
N ALA A 302 -6.51 -1.04 -22.44
CA ALA A 302 -7.33 -0.33 -21.48
C ALA A 302 -8.31 0.61 -22.20
N GLU A 303 -9.50 0.78 -21.64
CA GLU A 303 -10.52 1.68 -22.22
C GLU A 303 -10.12 3.15 -22.04
N ILE A 304 -9.45 3.47 -20.93
CA ILE A 304 -8.91 4.80 -20.62
C ILE A 304 -7.45 4.64 -20.20
N GLY A 305 -6.56 5.52 -20.65
CA GLY A 305 -5.17 5.57 -20.22
C GLY A 305 -4.28 4.45 -20.78
N GLU A 306 -4.70 3.76 -21.84
CA GLU A 306 -3.96 2.63 -22.45
C GLU A 306 -2.49 2.95 -22.73
N ALA A 307 -2.21 4.13 -23.31
CA ALA A 307 -0.83 4.50 -23.62
C ALA A 307 0.08 4.54 -22.39
N VAL A 308 -0.43 5.03 -21.25
CA VAL A 308 0.30 5.06 -19.97
C VAL A 308 0.49 3.64 -19.42
N PHE A 309 -0.52 2.78 -19.57
CA PHE A 309 -0.41 1.39 -19.15
C PHE A 309 0.63 0.62 -19.98
N LEU A 310 0.66 0.81 -21.29
CA LEU A 310 1.65 0.18 -22.16
C LEU A 310 3.08 0.68 -21.88
N GLU A 311 3.25 1.99 -21.61
CA GLU A 311 4.55 2.55 -21.20
C GLU A 311 5.02 1.98 -19.85
N LEU A 312 4.09 1.75 -18.91
CA LEU A 312 4.38 1.09 -17.63
C LEU A 312 4.94 -0.32 -17.86
N LEU A 313 4.34 -1.11 -18.76
CA LEU A 313 4.80 -2.47 -19.10
C LEU A 313 6.18 -2.50 -19.77
N ASP A 314 6.58 -1.43 -20.43
CA ASP A 314 7.86 -1.29 -21.13
C ASP A 314 8.98 -0.71 -20.25
N THR A 315 8.75 -0.48 -18.95
CA THR A 315 9.72 0.11 -18.03
C THR A 315 11.00 -0.72 -17.91
N ASP A 316 10.87 -2.03 -17.79
CA ASP A 316 11.96 -3.02 -17.79
C ASP A 316 11.43 -4.44 -18.07
N GLU A 317 12.31 -5.43 -18.09
CA GLU A 317 11.94 -6.82 -18.41
C GLU A 317 10.94 -7.42 -17.41
N GLY A 318 11.03 -7.05 -16.13
CA GLY A 318 10.15 -7.52 -15.06
C GLY A 318 8.81 -6.79 -15.00
N ALA A 319 8.68 -5.61 -15.63
CA ALA A 319 7.48 -4.77 -15.55
C ALA A 319 6.23 -5.43 -16.13
N SER A 320 6.38 -6.34 -17.10
CA SER A 320 5.30 -7.12 -17.71
C SER A 320 5.03 -8.47 -17.02
N ARG A 321 5.60 -8.70 -15.85
CA ARG A 321 5.44 -9.90 -15.02
C ARG A 321 4.91 -9.53 -13.63
N LEU A 322 4.37 -10.51 -12.92
CA LEU A 322 3.80 -10.29 -11.60
C LEU A 322 4.84 -10.40 -10.48
N GLY A 323 4.71 -9.53 -9.48
CA GLY A 323 5.50 -9.52 -8.25
C GLY A 323 4.68 -9.83 -7.00
N GLU A 324 3.35 -9.62 -7.07
CA GLU A 324 2.47 -9.86 -5.94
C GLU A 324 1.12 -10.43 -6.36
N VAL A 325 0.54 -11.19 -5.44
CA VAL A 325 -0.87 -11.59 -5.44
C VAL A 325 -1.44 -11.41 -4.04
N ALA A 326 -2.56 -10.71 -3.94
CA ALA A 326 -3.23 -10.43 -2.68
C ALA A 326 -4.71 -10.85 -2.72
N LEU A 327 -5.16 -11.40 -1.60
CA LEU A 327 -6.54 -11.84 -1.39
C LEU A 327 -7.22 -10.94 -0.36
N VAL A 328 -8.29 -10.30 -0.79
CA VAL A 328 -9.11 -9.39 0.01
C VAL A 328 -10.57 -9.75 -0.22
N PRO A 329 -11.39 -9.93 0.82
CA PRO A 329 -12.81 -10.25 0.64
C PRO A 329 -13.56 -9.04 0.07
N HIS A 330 -14.59 -9.31 -0.74
CA HIS A 330 -15.44 -8.27 -1.30
C HIS A 330 -16.20 -7.47 -0.21
N SER A 331 -16.47 -8.10 0.94
CA SER A 331 -17.01 -7.46 2.14
C SER A 331 -16.00 -6.62 2.92
N SER A 332 -14.81 -6.32 2.36
CA SER A 332 -13.89 -5.37 3.01
C SER A 332 -14.59 -4.03 3.23
N PRO A 333 -14.33 -3.33 4.36
CA PRO A 333 -14.96 -2.02 4.63
C PRO A 333 -14.70 -0.99 3.54
N ILE A 334 -13.57 -1.12 2.83
CA ILE A 334 -13.22 -0.24 1.70
C ILE A 334 -14.13 -0.53 0.51
N SER A 335 -14.33 -1.80 0.16
CA SER A 335 -15.24 -2.22 -0.91
C SER A 335 -16.69 -1.79 -0.62
N GLU A 336 -17.15 -2.03 0.60
CA GLU A 336 -18.51 -1.67 1.04
C GLU A 336 -18.77 -0.16 1.02
N SER A 337 -17.73 0.67 1.16
CA SER A 337 -17.85 2.13 1.03
C SER A 337 -18.30 2.57 -0.36
N GLY A 338 -18.06 1.75 -1.39
CA GLY A 338 -18.33 2.05 -2.79
C GLY A 338 -17.49 3.20 -3.36
N LEU A 339 -16.46 3.66 -2.63
CA LEU A 339 -15.62 4.78 -3.02
C LEU A 339 -14.39 4.32 -3.80
N LEU A 340 -13.94 5.16 -4.73
CA LEU A 340 -12.59 5.14 -5.27
C LEU A 340 -11.80 6.23 -4.55
N PHE A 341 -10.76 5.83 -3.83
CA PHE A 341 -10.01 6.76 -2.97
C PHE A 341 -8.90 7.50 -3.71
N TYR A 342 -8.50 7.07 -4.90
CA TYR A 342 -7.32 7.59 -5.60
C TYR A 342 -6.06 7.53 -4.73
N ASN A 343 -5.99 6.51 -3.87
CA ASN A 343 -4.91 6.27 -2.93
C ASN A 343 -4.66 4.77 -2.84
N THR A 344 -3.49 4.33 -3.25
CA THR A 344 -3.12 2.90 -3.35
C THR A 344 -3.37 2.15 -2.04
N LEU A 345 -3.02 2.72 -0.88
CA LEU A 345 -3.26 2.11 0.43
C LEU A 345 -4.73 1.68 0.66
N TYR A 346 -5.69 2.44 0.12
CA TYR A 346 -7.11 2.12 0.22
C TYR A 346 -7.58 1.26 -0.94
N ASP A 347 -7.26 1.67 -2.16
CA ASP A 347 -7.83 1.06 -3.36
C ASP A 347 -7.35 -0.39 -3.55
N GLU A 348 -6.10 -0.73 -3.19
CA GLU A 348 -5.58 -2.11 -3.17
C GLU A 348 -6.32 -2.98 -2.13
N ASN A 349 -6.62 -2.44 -0.95
CA ASN A 349 -7.33 -3.13 0.11
C ASN A 349 -8.87 -3.19 -0.10
N ALA A 350 -9.37 -2.69 -1.24
CA ALA A 350 -10.78 -2.79 -1.63
C ALA A 350 -11.15 -4.16 -2.23
N SER A 351 -10.20 -4.91 -2.78
CA SER A 351 -10.48 -6.20 -3.43
C SER A 351 -9.21 -7.01 -3.67
N CYS A 352 -9.36 -8.29 -4.04
CA CYS A 352 -8.23 -9.06 -4.55
C CYS A 352 -7.51 -8.29 -5.64
N HIS A 353 -6.19 -8.27 -5.59
CA HIS A 353 -5.36 -7.54 -6.54
C HIS A 353 -4.11 -8.35 -6.90
N ILE A 354 -3.46 -7.93 -7.96
CA ILE A 354 -2.17 -8.41 -8.42
C ILE A 354 -1.28 -7.20 -8.68
N ALA A 355 0.02 -7.33 -8.41
CA ALA A 355 0.98 -6.29 -8.73
C ALA A 355 1.89 -6.68 -9.89
N LEU A 356 2.08 -5.73 -10.80
CA LEU A 356 3.13 -5.79 -11.80
C LEU A 356 4.48 -5.44 -11.16
N GLY A 357 5.53 -6.15 -11.56
CA GLY A 357 6.90 -5.75 -11.27
C GLY A 357 7.54 -6.46 -10.07
N GLN A 358 8.17 -5.70 -9.17
CA GLN A 358 9.04 -6.21 -8.10
C GLN A 358 8.27 -7.05 -7.08
N CYS A 359 8.80 -8.22 -6.74
CA CYS A 359 8.27 -9.05 -5.65
C CYS A 359 8.78 -8.63 -4.26
N TYR A 360 8.06 -9.07 -3.22
CA TYR A 360 8.48 -8.89 -1.83
C TYR A 360 9.29 -10.10 -1.34
N SER A 361 10.56 -9.87 -1.02
CA SER A 361 11.46 -10.90 -0.50
C SER A 361 11.00 -11.52 0.83
N LYS A 362 10.22 -10.78 1.63
CA LYS A 362 9.63 -11.27 2.88
C LYS A 362 8.57 -12.38 2.70
N CYS A 363 8.10 -12.58 1.46
CA CYS A 363 7.13 -13.63 1.11
C CYS A 363 7.78 -14.96 0.72
N PHE A 364 9.02 -15.22 1.16
CA PHE A 364 9.71 -16.47 0.98
C PHE A 364 10.11 -17.11 2.30
N LYS A 365 10.03 -18.44 2.38
CA LYS A 365 10.36 -19.23 3.57
C LYS A 365 11.86 -19.21 3.86
N GLY A 366 12.21 -19.11 5.14
CA GLY A 366 13.58 -19.25 5.62
C GLY A 366 14.54 -18.18 5.10
N ASP A 367 15.69 -18.60 4.55
CA ASP A 367 16.72 -17.69 4.11
C ASP A 367 16.63 -17.31 2.61
N ILE A 368 15.65 -17.84 1.86
CA ILE A 368 15.46 -17.51 0.44
C ILE A 368 15.34 -16.00 0.25
N GLY A 369 14.48 -15.35 1.04
CA GLY A 369 14.26 -13.92 0.95
C GLY A 369 15.45 -13.01 1.31
N LYS A 370 16.52 -13.58 1.85
CA LYS A 370 17.75 -12.83 2.21
C LYS A 370 18.75 -12.72 1.06
N ASP A 371 18.58 -13.52 0.01
CA ASP A 371 19.48 -13.62 -1.13
C ASP A 371 18.71 -13.37 -2.42
N LYS A 372 19.13 -12.37 -3.20
CA LYS A 372 18.46 -11.98 -4.45
C LYS A 372 18.52 -13.08 -5.51
N ASP A 373 19.61 -13.84 -5.56
CA ASP A 373 19.77 -14.92 -6.52
C ASP A 373 18.86 -16.09 -6.13
N ALA A 374 18.76 -16.42 -4.83
CA ALA A 374 17.83 -17.42 -4.33
C ALA A 374 16.37 -17.04 -4.55
N VAL A 375 16.00 -15.75 -4.40
CA VAL A 375 14.65 -15.24 -4.73
C VAL A 375 14.35 -15.44 -6.22
N ALA A 376 15.30 -15.11 -7.10
CA ALA A 376 15.12 -15.28 -8.54
C ALA A 376 15.01 -16.77 -8.94
N GLU A 377 15.85 -17.66 -8.36
CA GLU A 377 15.77 -19.11 -8.57
C GLU A 377 14.44 -19.70 -8.08
N ALA A 378 13.86 -19.15 -7.02
CA ALA A 378 12.55 -19.54 -6.50
C ALA A 378 11.37 -18.94 -7.33
N GLY A 379 11.65 -18.18 -8.38
CA GLY A 379 10.68 -17.60 -9.30
C GLY A 379 10.22 -16.20 -8.94
N GLY A 380 10.85 -15.53 -7.98
CA GLY A 380 10.55 -14.13 -7.64
C GLY A 380 10.93 -13.20 -8.78
N ASN A 381 10.06 -12.22 -9.07
CA ASN A 381 10.27 -11.22 -10.11
C ASN A 381 11.10 -10.03 -9.61
N SER A 382 11.92 -9.47 -10.49
CA SER A 382 12.69 -8.25 -10.21
C SER A 382 12.37 -7.17 -11.23
N SER A 383 12.05 -5.96 -10.76
CA SER A 383 11.72 -4.81 -11.59
C SER A 383 11.99 -3.51 -10.83
N ASN A 384 11.99 -2.39 -11.57
CA ASN A 384 12.04 -1.05 -11.00
C ASN A 384 10.66 -0.49 -10.64
N ILE A 385 9.59 -1.24 -10.92
CA ILE A 385 8.22 -0.87 -10.57
C ILE A 385 7.61 -1.89 -9.62
N HIS A 386 6.59 -1.46 -8.89
CA HIS A 386 5.60 -2.29 -8.20
C HIS A 386 4.27 -1.54 -8.28
N VAL A 387 3.30 -2.11 -9.01
CA VAL A 387 2.03 -1.43 -9.28
C VAL A 387 0.88 -2.39 -9.14
N ASP A 388 0.08 -2.16 -8.09
CA ASP A 388 -1.11 -2.93 -7.75
C ASP A 388 -2.30 -2.49 -8.60
N TRP A 389 -3.09 -3.46 -9.04
CA TRP A 389 -4.36 -3.22 -9.71
C TRP A 389 -5.39 -4.30 -9.37
N MET A 390 -6.62 -3.85 -9.16
CA MET A 390 -7.70 -4.64 -8.56
C MET A 390 -8.36 -5.53 -9.60
N ILE A 391 -8.56 -6.80 -9.23
CA ILE A 391 -9.21 -7.84 -10.05
C ILE A 391 -10.38 -8.51 -9.32
N GLY A 392 -10.57 -8.23 -8.03
CA GLY A 392 -11.60 -8.80 -7.18
C GLY A 392 -12.98 -8.18 -7.40
N SER A 393 -14.02 -8.99 -7.30
CA SER A 393 -15.42 -8.55 -7.37
C SER A 393 -16.32 -9.53 -6.62
N ALA A 394 -17.61 -9.20 -6.45
CA ALA A 394 -18.62 -10.11 -5.91
C ALA A 394 -18.87 -11.37 -6.77
N GLU A 395 -18.29 -11.44 -7.96
CA GLU A 395 -18.44 -12.58 -8.87
C GLU A 395 -17.14 -13.39 -9.01
N LEU A 396 -16.10 -13.04 -8.20
CA LEU A 396 -14.81 -13.71 -8.26
C LEU A 396 -14.83 -15.01 -7.44
N ASP A 397 -14.51 -16.11 -8.11
CA ASP A 397 -14.19 -17.40 -7.48
C ASP A 397 -12.70 -17.69 -7.61
N ILE A 398 -12.10 -18.22 -6.55
CA ILE A 398 -10.69 -18.63 -6.53
C ILE A 398 -10.59 -20.06 -6.00
N ASP A 399 -9.94 -20.94 -6.77
CA ASP A 399 -9.53 -22.26 -6.34
C ASP A 399 -8.01 -22.29 -6.10
N GLY A 400 -7.60 -22.80 -4.96
CA GLY A 400 -6.21 -23.23 -4.74
C GLY A 400 -5.99 -24.60 -5.37
N ILE A 401 -4.89 -24.77 -6.09
CA ILE A 401 -4.52 -26.03 -6.76
C ILE A 401 -3.25 -26.55 -6.11
N SER A 402 -3.32 -27.75 -5.53
CA SER A 402 -2.17 -28.42 -4.95
C SER A 402 -1.24 -28.99 -6.03
N GLU A 403 -0.05 -29.42 -5.67
CA GLU A 403 0.92 -30.03 -6.58
C GLU A 403 0.40 -31.29 -7.28
N ASP A 404 -0.46 -32.07 -6.61
CA ASP A 404 -1.14 -33.26 -7.16
C ASP A 404 -2.39 -32.92 -8.01
N GLY A 405 -2.69 -31.63 -8.20
CA GLY A 405 -3.83 -31.15 -8.99
C GLY A 405 -5.16 -31.11 -8.26
N GLN A 406 -5.22 -31.39 -6.94
CA GLN A 406 -6.46 -31.23 -6.17
C GLN A 406 -6.84 -29.74 -6.13
N ARG A 407 -8.13 -29.46 -6.31
CA ARG A 407 -8.71 -28.11 -6.22
C ARG A 407 -9.46 -27.95 -4.90
N ILE A 408 -9.15 -26.88 -4.18
CA ILE A 408 -9.77 -26.50 -2.92
C ILE A 408 -10.30 -25.09 -3.06
N PRO A 409 -11.59 -24.82 -2.75
CA PRO A 409 -12.11 -23.46 -2.75
C PRO A 409 -11.34 -22.56 -1.77
N VAL A 410 -10.85 -21.42 -2.26
CA VAL A 410 -10.24 -20.36 -1.45
C VAL A 410 -11.22 -19.23 -1.28
N MET A 411 -11.84 -18.78 -2.40
CA MET A 411 -12.88 -17.78 -2.39
C MET A 411 -14.06 -18.19 -3.26
N ARG A 412 -15.28 -17.76 -2.87
CA ARG A 412 -16.51 -17.91 -3.64
C ARG A 412 -17.31 -16.62 -3.58
N SER A 413 -17.75 -16.14 -4.75
CA SER A 413 -18.50 -14.88 -4.85
C SER A 413 -17.78 -13.72 -4.15
N GLY A 414 -16.45 -13.68 -4.25
CA GLY A 414 -15.62 -12.66 -3.64
C GLY A 414 -15.35 -12.81 -2.13
N GLU A 415 -15.89 -13.86 -1.47
CA GLU A 415 -15.73 -14.09 -0.03
C GLU A 415 -14.89 -15.33 0.27
N TRP A 416 -14.28 -15.38 1.45
CA TRP A 416 -13.53 -16.54 1.90
C TRP A 416 -14.43 -17.77 1.97
N ALA A 417 -13.98 -18.91 1.46
CA ALA A 417 -14.77 -20.13 1.36
C ALA A 417 -14.60 -21.09 2.57
N PHE A 418 -13.82 -20.69 3.57
CA PHE A 418 -13.47 -21.52 4.74
C PHE A 418 -13.65 -20.78 6.09
N ASP A 419 -14.23 -19.59 6.09
CA ASP A 419 -14.57 -18.82 7.30
C ASP A 419 -15.82 -19.40 8.01
#